data_eca5be3cbe2fcfa6466266cd5dd3fe5c
#
_entry.id   eca5be3cbe2fcfa6466266cd5dd3fe5c
#
_cell.length_a   1.000
_cell.length_b   1.000
_cell.length_c   1.000
_cell.angle_alpha   90.00
_cell.angle_beta   90.00
_cell.angle_gamma   90.00
#
_symmetry.space_group_name_H-M   'P 1'
#
loop_
_entity.id
_entity.type
_entity.pdbx_description
1 polymer ?
#
loop_
_entity_poly.entity_id
_entity_poly.type
_entity_poly.pdbx_seq_one_letter_code
_entity_poly.pdbx_strand_id
1 'polypeptide(L)'
;MIVSAVRTPFGKLGGGLVDYEATELGSIAIRAALERVGLEPQEIEYVIMGQVLQGGAGQAPARQASIGAGLPIEVGSDTVNKVCASSIRAVEMADQMIRAGDHEVIVAGGMESMSNAPYALKKARFGYRLGDGTLIDLMTHDGLTSTFDKRHMVEQASFVSRELGIPREDQDRWALRSHQRAIEAIDDGKFQEEIVPVGDLSVDEGPRRDTSYEKLSKLQPVFDPEGTTTAGNAPGVNDGAGALVVTSEEFARRRGLEPLATIVAQAYVADEFAYLARTPAKAGKEALAKAGKKIDDVERVELNEAFSSVVLNSAKMLGVDPERVNVNGGAVALGHPIGASGARILGTMIYELRRNGGGLGLAAICSGGGQGDALLIEV
;
A
#
# COMPACT_ATOMS: atom_id res chain seq x y z
N MET A 1 -6.31 -18.92 0.05
CA MET A 1 -7.47 -18.20 0.62
C MET A 1 -6.99 -17.05 1.49
N ILE A 2 -7.68 -15.91 1.46
CA ILE A 2 -7.52 -14.82 2.43
C ILE A 2 -8.69 -14.95 3.41
N VAL A 3 -8.40 -15.12 4.68
CA VAL A 3 -9.44 -15.30 5.70
C VAL A 3 -9.58 -14.08 6.63
N SER A 4 -8.58 -13.20 6.68
CA SER A 4 -8.61 -11.95 7.44
C SER A 4 -7.88 -10.86 6.67
N ALA A 5 -8.36 -9.62 6.78
CA ALA A 5 -7.71 -8.43 6.26
C ALA A 5 -8.01 -7.25 7.19
N VAL A 6 -6.98 -6.66 7.77
CA VAL A 6 -7.10 -5.52 8.68
C VAL A 6 -6.02 -4.49 8.42
N ARG A 7 -6.25 -3.26 8.84
CA ARG A 7 -5.25 -2.19 8.84
C ARG A 7 -5.42 -1.26 10.03
N THR A 8 -4.38 -0.56 10.38
CA THR A 8 -4.51 0.63 11.24
C THR A 8 -5.20 1.76 10.48
N PRO A 9 -5.75 2.77 11.12
CA PRO A 9 -5.97 4.04 10.46
C PRO A 9 -4.63 4.57 9.94
N PHE A 10 -4.65 5.37 8.87
CA PHE A 10 -3.44 6.00 8.36
C PHE A 10 -3.25 7.38 8.97
N GLY A 11 -2.12 7.55 9.64
CA GLY A 11 -1.68 8.82 10.22
C GLY A 11 -0.99 9.70 9.17
N LYS A 12 -1.09 11.02 9.34
CA LYS A 12 -0.28 11.98 8.59
C LYS A 12 1.07 12.21 9.29
N LEU A 13 2.02 12.79 8.59
CA LEU A 13 3.33 13.14 9.14
C LEU A 13 3.19 13.92 10.46
N GLY A 14 3.76 13.39 11.54
CA GLY A 14 3.66 13.97 12.87
C GLY A 14 2.25 14.00 13.44
N GLY A 15 1.34 13.15 12.93
CA GLY A 15 -0.05 13.04 13.39
C GLY A 15 -0.23 12.03 14.51
N GLY A 16 -1.42 11.44 14.59
CA GLY A 16 -1.82 10.57 15.72
C GLY A 16 -1.03 9.27 15.87
N LEU A 17 -0.19 8.91 14.88
CA LEU A 17 0.66 7.72 14.93
C LEU A 17 2.16 8.02 15.12
N VAL A 18 2.54 9.28 15.37
CA VAL A 18 3.94 9.70 15.47
C VAL A 18 4.74 8.99 16.58
N ASP A 19 4.08 8.60 17.66
CA ASP A 19 4.71 7.93 18.79
C ASP A 19 4.88 6.41 18.59
N TYR A 20 4.46 5.87 17.44
CA TYR A 20 4.52 4.44 17.12
C TYR A 20 5.59 4.15 16.07
N GLU A 21 6.49 3.22 16.38
CA GLU A 21 7.40 2.66 15.39
C GLU A 21 6.65 1.78 14.38
N ALA A 22 7.22 1.61 13.18
CA ALA A 22 6.61 0.77 12.15
C ALA A 22 6.32 -0.67 12.66
N THR A 23 7.23 -1.23 13.45
CA THR A 23 7.12 -2.59 14.01
C THR A 23 6.00 -2.71 15.04
N GLU A 24 5.71 -1.64 15.78
CA GLU A 24 4.59 -1.59 16.74
C GLU A 24 3.25 -1.54 16.00
N LEU A 25 3.15 -0.69 14.95
CA LEU A 25 1.97 -0.66 14.08
C LEU A 25 1.74 -2.02 13.40
N GLY A 26 2.82 -2.65 12.93
CA GLY A 26 2.79 -4.01 12.38
C GLY A 26 2.28 -5.04 13.39
N SER A 27 2.75 -4.96 14.64
CA SER A 27 2.31 -5.85 15.73
C SER A 27 0.81 -5.72 16.01
N ILE A 28 0.28 -4.50 16.03
CA ILE A 28 -1.13 -4.22 16.22
C ILE A 28 -1.96 -4.82 15.07
N ALA A 29 -1.53 -4.62 13.83
CA ALA A 29 -2.23 -5.15 12.66
C ALA A 29 -2.22 -6.69 12.63
N ILE A 30 -1.08 -7.33 12.91
CA ILE A 30 -0.95 -8.79 12.98
C ILE A 30 -1.89 -9.37 14.04
N ARG A 31 -1.81 -8.85 15.27
CA ARG A 31 -2.67 -9.31 16.37
C ARG A 31 -4.15 -9.20 16.03
N ALA A 32 -4.57 -8.05 15.53
CA ALA A 32 -5.96 -7.82 15.13
C ALA A 32 -6.42 -8.72 13.98
N ALA A 33 -5.52 -9.06 13.04
CA ALA A 33 -5.84 -9.98 11.96
C ALA A 33 -6.14 -11.40 12.46
N LEU A 34 -5.43 -11.87 13.50
CA LEU A 34 -5.67 -13.17 14.14
C LEU A 34 -6.95 -13.15 14.97
N GLU A 35 -7.10 -12.14 15.83
CA GLU A 35 -8.27 -12.00 16.70
C GLU A 35 -9.58 -11.98 15.91
N ARG A 36 -9.58 -11.33 14.74
CA ARG A 36 -10.78 -11.22 13.90
C ARG A 36 -11.32 -12.54 13.41
N VAL A 37 -10.47 -13.53 13.22
CA VAL A 37 -10.84 -14.87 12.74
C VAL A 37 -10.70 -15.96 13.80
N GLY A 38 -10.35 -15.59 15.02
CA GLY A 38 -10.21 -16.53 16.14
C GLY A 38 -9.09 -17.55 15.95
N LEU A 39 -7.99 -17.13 15.32
CA LEU A 39 -6.78 -17.93 15.22
C LEU A 39 -5.88 -17.67 16.41
N GLU A 40 -5.38 -18.75 17.00
CA GLU A 40 -4.38 -18.66 18.06
C GLU A 40 -3.00 -18.38 17.47
N PRO A 41 -2.15 -17.59 18.16
CA PRO A 41 -0.79 -17.28 17.69
C PRO A 41 0.05 -18.51 17.31
N GLN A 42 -0.18 -19.64 17.98
CA GLN A 42 0.51 -20.91 17.75
C GLN A 42 0.15 -21.60 16.44
N GLU A 43 -0.92 -21.15 15.78
CA GLU A 43 -1.34 -21.72 14.49
C GLU A 43 -0.63 -21.06 13.30
N ILE A 44 0.05 -19.94 13.54
CA ILE A 44 0.76 -19.23 12.48
C ILE A 44 2.13 -19.87 12.26
N GLU A 45 2.44 -20.14 10.99
CA GLU A 45 3.69 -20.81 10.62
C GLU A 45 4.75 -19.83 10.11
N TYR A 46 4.32 -18.71 9.52
CA TYR A 46 5.24 -17.72 8.98
C TYR A 46 4.64 -16.30 8.94
N VAL A 47 5.51 -15.27 8.92
CA VAL A 47 5.12 -13.87 8.80
C VAL A 47 5.93 -13.17 7.73
N ILE A 48 5.27 -12.46 6.80
CA ILE A 48 5.95 -11.66 5.77
C ILE A 48 5.42 -10.24 5.82
N MET A 49 6.27 -9.29 6.24
CA MET A 49 5.87 -7.88 6.34
C MET A 49 6.72 -6.99 5.43
N GLY A 50 6.03 -6.18 4.62
CA GLY A 50 6.67 -5.12 3.86
C GLY A 50 7.09 -3.96 4.76
N GLN A 51 8.31 -3.43 4.55
CA GLN A 51 8.77 -2.17 5.11
C GLN A 51 9.84 -1.58 4.21
N VAL A 52 9.74 -0.29 3.92
CA VAL A 52 10.66 0.41 3.02
C VAL A 52 11.74 1.14 3.81
N LEU A 53 11.35 1.94 4.79
CA LEU A 53 12.24 2.78 5.59
C LEU A 53 12.75 1.98 6.81
N GLN A 54 13.77 1.15 6.58
CA GLN A 54 14.29 0.23 7.60
C GLN A 54 15.49 0.81 8.37
N GLY A 55 15.97 1.99 8.00
CA GLY A 55 17.06 2.66 8.70
C GLY A 55 16.68 2.94 10.16
N GLY A 56 17.49 2.46 11.11
CA GLY A 56 17.21 2.63 12.55
C GLY A 56 16.15 1.70 13.15
N ALA A 57 15.37 0.94 12.34
CA ALA A 57 14.32 0.05 12.84
C ALA A 57 14.84 -1.20 13.61
N GLY A 58 16.15 -1.40 13.67
CA GLY A 58 16.76 -2.57 14.30
C GLY A 58 16.81 -3.78 13.36
N GLN A 59 17.13 -4.95 13.91
CA GLN A 59 17.26 -6.17 13.14
C GLN A 59 15.88 -6.77 12.83
N ALA A 60 15.69 -7.24 11.58
CA ALA A 60 14.53 -8.03 11.16
C ALA A 60 13.18 -7.43 11.60
N PRO A 61 12.75 -6.28 11.06
CA PRO A 61 11.53 -5.61 11.50
C PRO A 61 10.27 -6.47 11.49
N ALA A 62 10.08 -7.33 10.49
CA ALA A 62 8.95 -8.28 10.47
C ALA A 62 8.98 -9.24 11.67
N ARG A 63 10.18 -9.63 12.10
CA ARG A 63 10.36 -10.46 13.29
C ARG A 63 9.96 -9.72 14.57
N GLN A 64 10.33 -8.44 14.66
CA GLN A 64 9.92 -7.60 15.79
C GLN A 64 8.39 -7.47 15.84
N ALA A 65 7.75 -7.21 14.69
CA ALA A 65 6.29 -7.13 14.60
C ALA A 65 5.61 -8.45 14.98
N SER A 66 6.13 -9.58 14.52
CA SER A 66 5.65 -10.92 14.83
C SER A 66 5.68 -11.19 16.35
N ILE A 67 6.82 -10.98 16.98
CA ILE A 67 6.97 -11.18 18.44
C ILE A 67 6.13 -10.18 19.23
N GLY A 68 6.11 -8.91 18.83
CA GLY A 68 5.27 -7.88 19.45
C GLY A 68 3.77 -8.16 19.35
N ALA A 69 3.34 -8.91 18.33
CA ALA A 69 1.97 -9.40 18.19
C ALA A 69 1.65 -10.58 19.11
N GLY A 70 2.65 -11.20 19.74
CA GLY A 70 2.49 -12.36 20.63
C GLY A 70 2.64 -13.72 19.95
N LEU A 71 3.19 -13.76 18.72
CA LEU A 71 3.47 -15.04 18.06
C LEU A 71 4.63 -15.76 18.75
N PRO A 72 4.65 -17.12 18.68
CA PRO A 72 5.74 -17.93 19.21
C PRO A 72 7.10 -17.59 18.59
N ILE A 73 8.15 -17.82 19.35
CA ILE A 73 9.54 -17.57 18.90
C ILE A 73 9.97 -18.52 17.77
N GLU A 74 9.27 -19.59 17.56
CA GLU A 74 9.51 -20.58 16.50
C GLU A 74 8.99 -20.12 15.14
N VAL A 75 8.05 -19.14 15.10
CA VAL A 75 7.48 -18.61 13.85
C VAL A 75 8.54 -17.80 13.09
N GLY A 76 8.92 -18.24 11.91
CA GLY A 76 9.84 -17.52 11.04
C GLY A 76 9.24 -16.24 10.45
N SER A 77 10.10 -15.33 9.98
CA SER A 77 9.60 -14.10 9.36
C SER A 77 10.58 -13.44 8.39
N ASP A 78 10.04 -12.82 7.33
CA ASP A 78 10.79 -12.02 6.37
C ASP A 78 10.30 -10.57 6.32
N THR A 79 11.25 -9.65 6.18
CA THR A 79 10.96 -8.24 5.86
C THR A 79 11.22 -8.00 4.37
N VAL A 80 10.18 -7.58 3.65
CA VAL A 80 10.24 -7.37 2.20
C VAL A 80 10.28 -5.87 1.88
N ASN A 81 11.23 -5.49 1.03
CA ASN A 81 11.28 -4.15 0.46
C ASN A 81 11.18 -4.22 -1.07
N LYS A 82 10.02 -3.85 -1.59
CA LYS A 82 9.75 -3.58 -3.00
C LYS A 82 9.08 -2.20 -3.13
N VAL A 83 9.60 -1.24 -2.38
CA VAL A 83 9.05 0.12 -2.26
C VAL A 83 7.52 0.07 -2.03
N CYS A 84 6.70 0.79 -2.81
CA CYS A 84 5.24 0.85 -2.61
C CYS A 84 4.53 -0.50 -2.72
N ALA A 85 5.10 -1.46 -3.47
CA ALA A 85 4.51 -2.79 -3.66
C ALA A 85 4.88 -3.80 -2.54
N SER A 86 5.59 -3.39 -1.49
CA SER A 86 6.12 -4.32 -0.48
C SER A 86 5.06 -5.22 0.15
N SER A 87 3.92 -4.68 0.58
CA SER A 87 2.89 -5.48 1.25
C SER A 87 2.07 -6.35 0.28
N ILE A 88 1.82 -5.91 -0.95
CA ILE A 88 1.17 -6.78 -1.94
C ILE A 88 2.13 -7.91 -2.33
N ARG A 89 3.44 -7.63 -2.45
CA ARG A 89 4.45 -8.65 -2.69
C ARG A 89 4.54 -9.65 -1.54
N ALA A 90 4.39 -9.21 -0.30
CA ALA A 90 4.31 -10.11 0.86
C ALA A 90 3.14 -11.12 0.72
N VAL A 91 1.97 -10.65 0.29
CA VAL A 91 0.80 -11.52 0.04
C VAL A 91 1.05 -12.48 -1.14
N GLU A 92 1.70 -12.00 -2.22
CA GLU A 92 2.09 -12.86 -3.34
C GLU A 92 3.06 -13.96 -2.91
N MET A 93 4.04 -13.64 -2.07
CA MET A 93 4.99 -14.62 -1.54
C MET A 93 4.29 -15.64 -0.63
N ALA A 94 3.37 -15.19 0.23
CA ALA A 94 2.57 -16.09 1.06
C ALA A 94 1.75 -17.07 0.22
N ASP A 95 1.07 -16.60 -0.83
CA ASP A 95 0.35 -17.46 -1.77
C ASP A 95 1.29 -18.47 -2.46
N GLN A 96 2.48 -18.04 -2.87
CA GLN A 96 3.48 -18.91 -3.50
C GLN A 96 3.98 -20.00 -2.54
N MET A 97 4.31 -19.65 -1.30
CA MET A 97 4.80 -20.61 -0.28
C MET A 97 3.69 -21.63 0.09
N ILE A 98 2.43 -21.17 0.21
CA ILE A 98 1.29 -22.06 0.47
C ILE A 98 1.05 -23.01 -0.73
N ARG A 99 1.10 -22.50 -1.96
CA ARG A 99 0.97 -23.34 -3.16
C ARG A 99 2.14 -24.34 -3.34
N ALA A 100 3.34 -23.97 -2.88
CA ALA A 100 4.50 -24.86 -2.86
C ALA A 100 4.39 -25.97 -1.80
N GLY A 101 3.51 -25.79 -0.81
CA GLY A 101 3.34 -26.72 0.31
C GLY A 101 4.33 -26.52 1.45
N ASP A 102 5.01 -25.37 1.47
CA ASP A 102 5.96 -25.05 2.55
C ASP A 102 5.24 -24.72 3.86
N HIS A 103 4.08 -24.05 3.76
CA HIS A 103 3.24 -23.58 4.87
C HIS A 103 1.76 -23.66 4.54
N GLU A 104 0.91 -23.76 5.58
CA GLU A 104 -0.54 -23.71 5.45
C GLU A 104 -1.14 -22.36 5.86
N VAL A 105 -0.49 -21.63 6.79
CA VAL A 105 -1.00 -20.38 7.36
C VAL A 105 0.11 -19.36 7.49
N ILE A 106 -0.03 -18.24 6.78
CA ILE A 106 0.96 -17.16 6.76
C ILE A 106 0.24 -15.83 7.03
N VAL A 107 0.82 -15.01 7.91
CA VAL A 107 0.43 -13.60 8.01
C VAL A 107 1.29 -12.80 7.03
N ALA A 108 0.64 -12.07 6.12
CA ALA A 108 1.30 -11.24 5.11
C ALA A 108 0.73 -9.82 5.12
N GLY A 109 1.61 -8.83 5.04
CA GLY A 109 1.17 -7.44 5.07
C GLY A 109 2.32 -6.46 4.94
N GLY A 110 2.18 -5.31 5.59
CA GLY A 110 3.25 -4.31 5.63
C GLY A 110 2.98 -3.22 6.65
N MET A 111 4.03 -2.50 6.97
CA MET A 111 4.07 -1.48 8.01
C MET A 111 5.03 -0.38 7.59
N GLU A 112 4.73 0.85 7.97
CA GLU A 112 5.60 1.99 7.74
C GLU A 112 5.37 3.06 8.79
N SER A 113 6.41 3.65 9.30
CA SER A 113 6.37 4.89 10.06
C SER A 113 7.32 5.87 9.37
N MET A 114 6.73 6.67 8.47
CA MET A 114 7.51 7.67 7.73
C MET A 114 7.87 8.85 8.64
N SER A 115 7.05 9.11 9.66
CA SER A 115 7.31 10.11 10.70
C SER A 115 8.58 9.82 11.49
N ASN A 116 8.92 8.55 11.70
CA ASN A 116 10.08 8.10 12.48
C ASN A 116 11.29 7.72 11.61
N ALA A 117 11.25 8.00 10.30
CA ALA A 117 12.40 7.76 9.43
C ALA A 117 13.60 8.62 9.86
N PRO A 118 14.76 8.03 10.15
CA PRO A 118 15.89 8.78 10.69
C PRO A 118 16.69 9.52 9.61
N TYR A 119 17.60 10.36 10.09
CA TYR A 119 18.65 10.93 9.26
C TYR A 119 19.95 10.14 9.38
N ALA A 120 20.68 10.00 8.28
CA ALA A 120 21.97 9.32 8.25
C ALA A 120 23.12 10.30 8.00
N LEU A 121 24.24 10.08 8.69
CA LEU A 121 25.49 10.80 8.45
C LEU A 121 26.52 9.83 7.85
N LYS A 122 26.69 9.87 6.52
CA LYS A 122 27.68 9.04 5.84
C LYS A 122 29.10 9.42 6.28
N LYS A 123 30.01 8.43 6.28
CA LYS A 123 31.41 8.57 6.71
C LYS A 123 31.63 8.83 8.22
N ALA A 124 30.59 9.04 9.01
CA ALA A 124 30.72 9.29 10.46
C ALA A 124 31.48 8.18 11.20
N ARG A 125 31.38 6.92 10.75
CA ARG A 125 32.07 5.76 11.35
C ARG A 125 33.58 5.93 11.39
N PHE A 126 34.16 6.62 10.43
CA PHE A 126 35.63 6.86 10.36
C PHE A 126 36.00 8.31 10.75
N GLY A 127 35.00 9.14 11.07
CA GLY A 127 35.15 10.54 11.47
C GLY A 127 35.30 11.49 10.28
N TYR A 128 35.01 12.77 10.58
CA TYR A 128 35.25 13.90 9.67
C TYR A 128 36.53 14.58 10.10
N ARG A 129 37.59 14.49 9.29
CA ARG A 129 38.90 15.08 9.62
C ARG A 129 38.97 16.55 9.32
N LEU A 130 38.23 16.99 8.29
CA LEU A 130 38.22 18.38 7.82
C LEU A 130 36.97 18.62 6.97
N GLY A 131 36.33 19.78 7.13
CA GLY A 131 35.16 20.20 6.38
C GLY A 131 33.83 19.67 6.95
N ASP A 132 32.73 20.05 6.29
CA ASP A 132 31.36 19.77 6.73
C ASP A 132 30.91 18.35 6.38
N GLY A 133 29.85 17.89 7.06
CA GLY A 133 29.12 16.68 6.75
C GLY A 133 27.65 16.98 6.41
N THR A 134 27.07 16.19 5.51
CA THR A 134 25.66 16.32 5.15
C THR A 134 24.84 15.27 5.86
N LEU A 135 23.80 15.67 6.59
CA LEU A 135 22.74 14.79 7.05
C LEU A 135 21.83 14.44 5.87
N ILE A 136 21.57 13.16 5.72
CA ILE A 136 20.71 12.63 4.67
C ILE A 136 19.39 12.21 5.30
N ASP A 137 18.29 12.81 4.89
CA ASP A 137 16.94 12.38 5.24
C ASP A 137 16.65 11.04 4.56
N LEU A 138 16.56 9.96 5.33
CA LEU A 138 16.34 8.62 4.81
C LEU A 138 14.90 8.43 4.28
N MET A 139 13.92 9.17 4.77
CA MET A 139 12.58 9.16 4.20
C MET A 139 12.61 9.60 2.74
N THR A 140 13.27 10.72 2.46
CA THR A 140 13.42 11.25 1.12
C THR A 140 14.36 10.41 0.26
N HIS A 141 15.52 10.04 0.82
CA HIS A 141 16.59 9.36 0.07
C HIS A 141 16.21 7.93 -0.32
N ASP A 142 15.67 7.14 0.63
CA ASP A 142 15.42 5.71 0.43
C ASP A 142 13.99 5.43 -0.05
N GLY A 143 13.03 6.29 0.32
CA GLY A 143 11.61 6.11 -0.01
C GLY A 143 11.11 6.93 -1.19
N LEU A 144 11.55 8.19 -1.32
CA LEU A 144 10.91 9.16 -2.21
C LEU A 144 11.81 9.71 -3.34
N THR A 145 13.05 9.25 -3.44
CA THR A 145 13.99 9.67 -4.50
C THR A 145 14.43 8.49 -5.34
N SER A 146 14.25 8.58 -6.64
CA SER A 146 14.74 7.57 -7.58
C SER A 146 16.26 7.48 -7.56
N THR A 147 16.77 6.30 -7.35
CA THR A 147 18.22 6.03 -7.38
C THR A 147 18.80 6.14 -8.80
N PHE A 148 17.98 5.95 -9.83
CA PHE A 148 18.42 5.84 -11.21
C PHE A 148 18.61 7.20 -11.88
N ASP A 149 17.61 8.08 -11.82
CA ASP A 149 17.65 9.42 -12.43
C ASP A 149 17.79 10.57 -11.41
N LYS A 150 17.88 10.24 -10.11
CA LYS A 150 18.06 11.16 -8.99
C LYS A 150 16.92 12.18 -8.79
N ARG A 151 15.79 11.97 -9.43
CA ARG A 151 14.60 12.81 -9.26
C ARG A 151 13.78 12.36 -8.06
N HIS A 152 13.17 13.32 -7.39
CA HIS A 152 12.11 13.01 -6.43
C HIS A 152 10.91 12.40 -7.16
N MET A 153 10.17 11.48 -6.52
CA MET A 153 9.01 10.80 -7.12
C MET A 153 7.96 11.78 -7.68
N VAL A 154 7.77 12.93 -7.02
CA VAL A 154 6.88 14.02 -7.50
C VAL A 154 7.37 14.61 -8.83
N GLU A 155 8.68 14.81 -8.99
CA GLU A 155 9.26 15.30 -10.23
C GLU A 155 9.11 14.27 -11.35
N GLN A 156 9.34 12.99 -11.06
CA GLN A 156 9.08 11.90 -12.01
C GLN A 156 7.62 11.88 -12.45
N ALA A 157 6.68 11.99 -11.49
CA ALA A 157 5.26 12.02 -11.79
C ALA A 157 4.88 13.19 -12.70
N SER A 158 5.41 14.39 -12.44
CA SER A 158 5.20 15.57 -13.30
C SER A 158 5.78 15.37 -14.69
N PHE A 159 7.01 14.86 -14.78
CA PHE A 159 7.67 14.58 -16.06
C PHE A 159 6.84 13.58 -16.89
N VAL A 160 6.49 12.43 -16.30
CA VAL A 160 5.73 11.37 -17.00
C VAL A 160 4.31 11.82 -17.34
N SER A 161 3.68 12.66 -16.51
CA SER A 161 2.36 13.21 -16.81
C SER A 161 2.38 14.06 -18.09
N ARG A 162 3.41 14.87 -18.29
CA ARG A 162 3.58 15.65 -19.53
C ARG A 162 3.81 14.75 -20.74
N GLU A 163 4.71 13.76 -20.62
CA GLU A 163 5.00 12.79 -21.70
C GLU A 163 3.77 11.98 -22.11
N LEU A 164 2.92 11.61 -21.17
CA LEU A 164 1.70 10.83 -21.42
C LEU A 164 0.48 11.71 -21.73
N GLY A 165 0.64 13.04 -21.74
CA GLY A 165 -0.46 13.97 -22.01
C GLY A 165 -1.58 13.92 -20.96
N ILE A 166 -1.22 13.80 -19.67
CA ILE A 166 -2.18 13.79 -18.55
C ILE A 166 -2.26 15.21 -18.00
N PRO A 167 -3.37 15.96 -18.24
CA PRO A 167 -3.48 17.34 -17.84
C PRO A 167 -3.52 17.51 -16.31
N ARG A 168 -3.04 18.62 -15.80
CA ARG A 168 -3.14 19.02 -14.40
C ARG A 168 -4.59 19.02 -13.91
N GLU A 169 -5.50 19.50 -14.74
CA GLU A 169 -6.92 19.56 -14.42
C GLU A 169 -7.51 18.20 -14.11
N ASP A 170 -7.20 17.18 -14.90
CA ASP A 170 -7.68 15.82 -14.67
C ASP A 170 -7.12 15.23 -13.37
N GLN A 171 -5.85 15.52 -13.07
CA GLN A 171 -5.21 15.10 -11.83
C GLN A 171 -5.88 15.74 -10.60
N ASP A 172 -6.22 17.03 -10.66
CA ASP A 172 -6.91 17.72 -9.57
C ASP A 172 -8.37 17.25 -9.41
N ARG A 173 -9.07 16.97 -10.51
CA ARG A 173 -10.42 16.36 -10.48
C ARG A 173 -10.40 14.98 -9.86
N TRP A 174 -9.40 14.17 -10.20
CA TRP A 174 -9.22 12.85 -9.57
C TRP A 174 -8.96 12.99 -8.06
N ALA A 175 -8.09 13.89 -7.67
CA ALA A 175 -7.80 14.14 -6.26
C ALA A 175 -9.05 14.57 -5.47
N LEU A 176 -9.84 15.49 -6.01
CA LEU A 176 -11.12 15.89 -5.40
C LEU A 176 -12.05 14.68 -5.22
N ARG A 177 -12.19 13.87 -6.27
CA ARG A 177 -13.01 12.65 -6.24
C ARG A 177 -12.50 11.66 -5.18
N SER A 178 -11.18 11.46 -5.07
CA SER A 178 -10.59 10.60 -4.04
C SER A 178 -10.99 11.05 -2.63
N HIS A 179 -10.90 12.35 -2.34
CA HIS A 179 -11.34 12.91 -1.06
C HIS A 179 -12.85 12.76 -0.82
N GLN A 180 -13.67 13.05 -1.82
CA GLN A 180 -15.13 12.95 -1.69
C GLN A 180 -15.56 11.51 -1.39
N ARG A 181 -15.03 10.54 -2.12
CA ARG A 181 -15.31 9.11 -1.92
C ARG A 181 -14.80 8.59 -0.58
N ALA A 182 -13.61 9.02 -0.16
CA ALA A 182 -13.07 8.63 1.14
C ALA A 182 -13.95 9.16 2.30
N ILE A 183 -14.40 10.40 2.19
CA ILE A 183 -15.28 11.02 3.19
C ILE A 183 -16.63 10.29 3.24
N GLU A 184 -17.23 10.02 2.08
CA GLU A 184 -18.49 9.26 1.99
C GLU A 184 -18.34 7.88 2.60
N ALA A 185 -17.24 7.17 2.28
CA ALA A 185 -16.95 5.85 2.85
C ALA A 185 -16.76 5.87 4.37
N ILE A 186 -16.14 6.94 4.92
CA ILE A 186 -16.00 7.16 6.36
C ILE A 186 -17.36 7.39 6.99
N ASP A 187 -18.17 8.29 6.42
CA ASP A 187 -19.49 8.67 6.95
C ASP A 187 -20.46 7.49 6.90
N ASP A 188 -20.38 6.65 5.88
CA ASP A 188 -21.14 5.42 5.74
C ASP A 188 -20.60 4.26 6.61
N GLY A 189 -19.48 4.43 7.29
CA GLY A 189 -18.88 3.40 8.14
C GLY A 189 -18.22 2.24 7.38
N LYS A 190 -17.93 2.39 6.08
CA LYS A 190 -17.41 1.31 5.23
C LYS A 190 -16.02 0.80 5.64
N PHE A 191 -15.23 1.64 6.33
CA PHE A 191 -13.90 1.26 6.81
C PHE A 191 -13.89 0.59 8.19
N GLN A 192 -15.03 0.51 8.89
CA GLN A 192 -15.11 -0.10 10.23
C GLN A 192 -14.71 -1.57 10.24
N GLU A 193 -14.98 -2.30 9.15
CA GLU A 193 -14.64 -3.71 9.02
C GLU A 193 -13.13 -3.93 8.81
N GLU A 194 -12.40 -2.95 8.29
CA GLU A 194 -10.97 -3.11 7.99
C GLU A 194 -10.06 -2.41 9.01
N ILE A 195 -10.53 -1.33 9.67
CA ILE A 195 -9.70 -0.56 10.61
C ILE A 195 -9.69 -1.18 11.99
N VAL A 196 -8.49 -1.27 12.57
CA VAL A 196 -8.25 -1.49 13.99
C VAL A 196 -7.71 -0.20 14.60
N PRO A 197 -8.35 0.37 15.65
CA PRO A 197 -7.88 1.59 16.29
C PRO A 197 -6.47 1.47 16.87
N VAL A 198 -5.72 2.58 16.88
CA VAL A 198 -4.40 2.68 17.50
C VAL A 198 -4.41 3.86 18.46
N GLY A 199 -4.31 3.60 19.75
CA GLY A 199 -4.56 4.63 20.76
C GLY A 199 -5.94 5.27 20.57
N ASP A 200 -5.98 6.59 20.47
CA ASP A 200 -7.22 7.35 20.25
C ASP A 200 -7.58 7.50 18.75
N LEU A 201 -6.70 7.06 17.85
CA LEU A 201 -6.94 7.19 16.41
C LEU A 201 -7.73 5.99 15.88
N SER A 202 -8.91 6.25 15.31
CA SER A 202 -9.82 5.25 14.75
C SER A 202 -10.28 5.53 13.32
N VAL A 203 -9.83 6.65 12.75
CA VAL A 203 -10.19 7.13 11.40
C VAL A 203 -8.93 7.67 10.71
N ASP A 204 -8.84 7.50 9.40
CA ASP A 204 -7.74 8.04 8.60
C ASP A 204 -7.68 9.58 8.71
N GLU A 205 -6.49 10.13 8.93
CA GLU A 205 -6.31 11.58 9.12
C GLU A 205 -6.20 12.37 7.80
N GLY A 206 -6.04 11.67 6.66
CA GLY A 206 -5.78 12.29 5.37
C GLY A 206 -6.96 12.99 4.70
N PRO A 207 -8.21 12.45 4.76
CA PRO A 207 -9.35 12.99 4.01
C PRO A 207 -9.72 14.42 4.41
N ARG A 208 -9.82 15.32 3.42
CA ARG A 208 -10.05 16.76 3.61
C ARG A 208 -11.48 17.13 3.21
N ARG A 209 -12.35 17.36 4.20
CA ARG A 209 -13.76 17.72 3.99
C ARG A 209 -13.97 19.08 3.34
N ASP A 210 -13.01 19.97 3.47
CA ASP A 210 -13.08 21.34 2.97
C ASP A 210 -12.38 21.54 1.62
N THR A 211 -11.93 20.45 0.95
CA THR A 211 -11.26 20.55 -0.34
C THR A 211 -12.26 20.84 -1.47
N SER A 212 -11.81 21.55 -2.49
CA SER A 212 -12.58 21.83 -3.70
C SER A 212 -11.64 21.95 -4.90
N TYR A 213 -12.20 21.85 -6.10
CA TYR A 213 -11.42 22.02 -7.32
C TYR A 213 -10.73 23.41 -7.37
N GLU A 214 -11.40 24.46 -6.94
CA GLU A 214 -10.85 25.83 -6.89
C GLU A 214 -9.67 25.95 -5.93
N LYS A 215 -9.68 25.19 -4.83
CA LYS A 215 -8.55 25.14 -3.89
C LYS A 215 -7.38 24.36 -4.51
N LEU A 216 -7.65 23.19 -5.08
CA LEU A 216 -6.65 22.33 -5.69
C LEU A 216 -5.95 23.02 -6.88
N SER A 217 -6.69 23.65 -7.78
CA SER A 217 -6.17 24.32 -8.97
C SER A 217 -5.21 25.47 -8.67
N LYS A 218 -5.29 26.08 -7.47
CA LYS A 218 -4.42 27.17 -7.01
C LYS A 218 -3.09 26.69 -6.42
N LEU A 219 -2.95 25.39 -6.13
CA LEU A 219 -1.73 24.86 -5.54
C LEU A 219 -0.59 24.90 -6.56
N GLN A 220 0.58 25.33 -6.09
CA GLN A 220 1.77 25.34 -6.92
C GLN A 220 2.32 23.92 -7.10
N PRO A 221 2.86 23.58 -8.26
CA PRO A 221 3.60 22.35 -8.46
C PRO A 221 4.76 22.23 -7.48
N VAL A 222 5.06 21.01 -7.06
CA VAL A 222 6.14 20.73 -6.11
C VAL A 222 7.41 20.36 -6.88
N PHE A 223 8.55 20.97 -6.51
CA PHE A 223 9.90 20.81 -7.09
C PHE A 223 10.08 21.30 -8.53
N ASP A 224 9.12 21.16 -9.42
CA ASP A 224 9.18 21.59 -10.83
C ASP A 224 8.10 22.64 -11.06
N PRO A 225 8.45 23.95 -11.24
CA PRO A 225 7.47 25.02 -11.45
C PRO A 225 6.57 24.80 -12.68
N GLU A 226 7.05 24.08 -13.69
CA GLU A 226 6.30 23.69 -14.88
C GLU A 226 5.61 22.31 -14.72
N GLY A 227 5.68 21.76 -13.51
CA GLY A 227 5.12 20.44 -13.19
C GLY A 227 3.61 20.44 -13.10
N THR A 228 3.06 19.24 -13.02
CA THR A 228 1.60 19.02 -12.86
C THR A 228 1.23 18.44 -11.51
N THR A 229 2.21 17.92 -10.78
CA THR A 229 1.99 17.28 -9.47
C THR A 229 2.11 18.30 -8.35
N THR A 230 1.12 18.35 -7.49
CA THR A 230 1.03 19.27 -6.34
C THR A 230 0.80 18.48 -5.05
N ALA A 231 0.89 19.16 -3.90
CA ALA A 231 0.51 18.60 -2.61
C ALA A 231 -1.00 18.23 -2.51
N GLY A 232 -1.80 18.60 -3.50
CA GLY A 232 -3.24 18.30 -3.53
C GLY A 232 -3.60 17.09 -4.38
N ASN A 233 -2.76 16.70 -5.36
CA ASN A 233 -3.01 15.58 -6.26
C ASN A 233 -1.99 14.44 -6.12
N ALA A 234 -1.25 14.47 -5.01
CA ALA A 234 -0.37 13.43 -4.50
C ALA A 234 -0.76 13.08 -3.06
N PRO A 235 -0.51 11.85 -2.60
CA PRO A 235 -0.67 11.50 -1.18
C PRO A 235 0.31 12.27 -0.31
N GLY A 236 -0.02 12.41 0.97
CA GLY A 236 0.90 12.90 1.98
C GLY A 236 1.96 11.85 2.36
N VAL A 237 2.84 12.24 3.27
CA VAL A 237 3.72 11.33 4.01
C VAL A 237 2.90 10.74 5.16
N ASN A 238 2.90 9.42 5.29
CA ASN A 238 1.95 8.74 6.17
C ASN A 238 2.57 7.59 6.95
N ASP A 239 1.94 7.30 8.09
CA ASP A 239 2.23 6.17 8.96
C ASP A 239 1.07 5.19 8.94
N GLY A 240 1.35 3.89 9.06
CA GLY A 240 0.31 2.87 9.14
C GLY A 240 0.80 1.46 8.85
N ALA A 241 -0.06 0.49 9.10
CA ALA A 241 0.18 -0.92 8.84
C ALA A 241 -1.09 -1.63 8.37
N GLY A 242 -0.92 -2.75 7.69
CA GLY A 242 -2.00 -3.66 7.34
C GLY A 242 -1.50 -5.11 7.34
N ALA A 243 -2.37 -6.04 7.71
CA ALA A 243 -2.07 -7.46 7.76
C ALA A 243 -3.24 -8.28 7.25
N LEU A 244 -2.91 -9.31 6.49
CA LEU A 244 -3.84 -10.31 6.00
C LEU A 244 -3.41 -11.69 6.51
N VAL A 245 -4.39 -12.55 6.80
CA VAL A 245 -4.12 -13.97 7.04
C VAL A 245 -4.41 -14.73 5.76
N VAL A 246 -3.39 -15.36 5.24
CA VAL A 246 -3.45 -16.18 4.01
C VAL A 246 -3.29 -17.64 4.39
N THR A 247 -4.20 -18.50 3.91
CA THR A 247 -4.22 -19.92 4.27
C THR A 247 -4.36 -20.81 3.05
N SER A 248 -3.99 -22.09 3.20
CA SER A 248 -4.44 -23.14 2.29
C SER A 248 -5.97 -23.33 2.41
N GLU A 249 -6.61 -23.82 1.35
CA GLU A 249 -8.03 -24.18 1.38
C GLU A 249 -8.29 -25.29 2.42
N GLU A 250 -7.37 -26.24 2.52
CA GLU A 250 -7.47 -27.36 3.46
C GLU A 250 -7.46 -26.88 4.92
N PHE A 251 -6.55 -25.96 5.27
CA PHE A 251 -6.50 -25.36 6.59
C PHE A 251 -7.79 -24.59 6.90
N ALA A 252 -8.24 -23.72 6.00
CA ALA A 252 -9.47 -22.95 6.19
C ALA A 252 -10.66 -23.87 6.46
N ARG A 253 -10.82 -24.92 5.64
CA ARG A 253 -11.89 -25.91 5.80
C ARG A 253 -11.77 -26.69 7.13
N ARG A 254 -10.57 -27.14 7.50
CA ARG A 254 -10.31 -27.89 8.74
C ARG A 254 -10.63 -27.07 9.99
N ARG A 255 -10.38 -25.76 9.92
CA ARG A 255 -10.64 -24.80 11.00
C ARG A 255 -12.03 -24.18 10.95
N GLY A 256 -12.83 -24.46 9.93
CA GLY A 256 -14.15 -23.86 9.75
C GLY A 256 -14.09 -22.33 9.52
N LEU A 257 -13.01 -21.83 8.94
CA LEU A 257 -12.84 -20.41 8.62
C LEU A 257 -13.60 -20.10 7.32
N GLU A 258 -14.35 -19.00 7.34
CA GLU A 258 -14.99 -18.47 6.13
C GLU A 258 -13.98 -17.63 5.35
N PRO A 259 -13.65 -17.98 4.10
CA PRO A 259 -12.75 -17.16 3.28
C PRO A 259 -13.40 -15.80 2.96
N LEU A 260 -12.62 -14.74 3.11
CA LEU A 260 -13.00 -13.42 2.62
C LEU A 260 -12.80 -13.31 1.11
N ALA A 261 -11.75 -13.97 0.60
CA ALA A 261 -11.42 -13.99 -0.83
C ALA A 261 -10.50 -15.15 -1.19
N THR A 262 -10.51 -15.51 -2.46
CA THR A 262 -9.55 -16.45 -3.08
C THR A 262 -8.59 -15.69 -3.98
N ILE A 263 -7.28 -15.95 -3.85
CA ILE A 263 -6.28 -15.41 -4.78
C ILE A 263 -6.35 -16.23 -6.08
N VAL A 264 -6.77 -15.59 -7.18
CA VAL A 264 -6.94 -16.20 -8.49
C VAL A 264 -5.65 -16.17 -9.28
N ALA A 265 -5.01 -15.01 -9.36
CA ALA A 265 -3.74 -14.83 -10.07
C ALA A 265 -2.95 -13.66 -9.49
N GLN A 266 -1.64 -13.71 -9.75
CA GLN A 266 -0.71 -12.65 -9.37
C GLN A 266 0.26 -12.37 -10.53
N ALA A 267 0.69 -11.11 -10.66
CA ALA A 267 1.67 -10.72 -11.66
C ALA A 267 2.49 -9.51 -11.18
N TYR A 268 3.72 -9.47 -11.64
CA TYR A 268 4.60 -8.33 -11.45
C TYR A 268 5.32 -8.01 -12.75
N VAL A 269 5.64 -6.72 -12.92
CA VAL A 269 6.31 -6.21 -14.10
C VAL A 269 7.40 -5.22 -13.73
N ALA A 270 8.31 -4.98 -14.65
CA ALA A 270 9.24 -3.85 -14.63
C ALA A 270 9.16 -3.10 -15.95
N ASP A 271 9.43 -1.78 -15.89
CA ASP A 271 9.40 -0.85 -17.02
C ASP A 271 10.53 0.17 -16.86
N GLU A 272 10.60 1.17 -17.71
CA GLU A 272 11.51 2.31 -17.53
C GLU A 272 11.28 3.00 -16.18
N PHE A 273 12.34 3.37 -15.50
CA PHE A 273 12.37 3.74 -14.08
C PHE A 273 11.38 4.84 -13.69
N ALA A 274 11.17 5.84 -14.56
CA ALA A 274 10.27 6.95 -14.29
C ALA A 274 8.79 6.64 -14.54
N TYR A 275 8.47 5.62 -15.36
CA TYR A 275 7.11 5.41 -15.86
C TYR A 275 6.21 4.59 -14.93
N LEU A 276 6.15 5.00 -13.67
CA LEU A 276 5.27 4.40 -12.66
C LEU A 276 3.80 4.36 -13.10
N ALA A 277 3.36 5.35 -13.89
CA ALA A 277 1.97 5.45 -14.36
C ALA A 277 1.55 4.33 -15.32
N ARG A 278 2.48 3.50 -15.81
CA ARG A 278 2.19 2.37 -16.71
C ARG A 278 2.15 1.02 -16.00
N THR A 279 2.87 0.89 -14.89
CA THR A 279 3.17 -0.41 -14.30
C THR A 279 1.97 -1.10 -13.64
N PRO A 280 1.01 -0.42 -12.95
CA PRO A 280 -0.17 -1.08 -12.42
C PRO A 280 -1.02 -1.73 -13.54
N ALA A 281 -1.20 -0.99 -14.66
CA ALA A 281 -1.96 -1.52 -15.78
C ALA A 281 -1.27 -2.70 -16.46
N LYS A 282 0.06 -2.66 -16.62
CA LYS A 282 0.83 -3.76 -17.19
C LYS A 282 0.72 -5.01 -16.31
N ALA A 283 0.93 -4.87 -14.99
CA ALA A 283 0.81 -5.97 -14.04
C ALA A 283 -0.64 -6.52 -14.00
N GLY A 284 -1.64 -5.63 -13.99
CA GLY A 284 -3.05 -6.01 -14.02
C GLY A 284 -3.43 -6.81 -15.27
N LYS A 285 -2.97 -6.38 -16.45
CA LYS A 285 -3.19 -7.12 -17.72
C LYS A 285 -2.56 -8.52 -17.68
N GLU A 286 -1.37 -8.61 -17.09
CA GLU A 286 -0.67 -9.90 -16.97
C GLU A 286 -1.36 -10.84 -15.97
N ALA A 287 -1.85 -10.32 -14.85
CA ALA A 287 -2.65 -11.08 -13.89
C ALA A 287 -3.95 -11.59 -14.53
N LEU A 288 -4.67 -10.73 -15.25
CA LEU A 288 -5.87 -11.10 -16.00
C LEU A 288 -5.58 -12.19 -17.04
N ALA A 289 -4.51 -12.03 -17.82
CA ALA A 289 -4.10 -13.02 -18.83
C ALA A 289 -3.78 -14.38 -18.22
N LYS A 290 -3.07 -14.42 -17.09
CA LYS A 290 -2.79 -15.67 -16.35
C LYS A 290 -4.06 -16.36 -15.87
N ALA A 291 -5.09 -15.61 -15.51
CA ALA A 291 -6.39 -16.14 -15.10
C ALA A 291 -7.33 -16.47 -16.27
N GLY A 292 -6.96 -16.13 -17.50
CA GLY A 292 -7.86 -16.25 -18.67
C GLY A 292 -9.07 -15.32 -18.58
N LYS A 293 -8.94 -14.19 -17.89
CA LYS A 293 -9.99 -13.19 -17.64
C LYS A 293 -9.73 -11.91 -18.43
N LYS A 294 -10.76 -11.09 -18.58
CA LYS A 294 -10.72 -9.76 -19.19
C LYS A 294 -11.09 -8.70 -18.15
N ILE A 295 -10.78 -7.44 -18.45
CA ILE A 295 -11.11 -6.33 -17.54
C ILE A 295 -12.62 -6.17 -17.33
N ASP A 296 -13.42 -6.56 -18.33
CA ASP A 296 -14.89 -6.52 -18.25
C ASP A 296 -15.45 -7.53 -17.24
N ASP A 297 -14.71 -8.61 -16.94
CA ASP A 297 -15.07 -9.61 -15.93
C ASP A 297 -14.84 -9.12 -14.49
N VAL A 298 -14.13 -7.98 -14.32
CA VAL A 298 -13.72 -7.45 -13.01
C VAL A 298 -14.76 -6.49 -12.48
N GLU A 299 -15.33 -6.74 -11.31
CA GLU A 299 -16.36 -5.89 -10.68
C GLU A 299 -15.77 -4.63 -10.04
N ARG A 300 -14.64 -4.72 -9.39
CA ARG A 300 -13.96 -3.60 -8.71
C ARG A 300 -12.47 -3.61 -9.00
N VAL A 301 -11.91 -2.42 -9.13
CA VAL A 301 -10.48 -2.21 -9.33
C VAL A 301 -9.95 -1.26 -8.27
N GLU A 302 -8.94 -1.67 -7.51
CA GLU A 302 -8.16 -0.81 -6.62
C GLU A 302 -6.80 -0.55 -7.23
N LEU A 303 -6.55 0.68 -7.65
CA LEU A 303 -5.26 1.17 -8.12
C LEU A 303 -4.66 2.07 -7.04
N ASN A 304 -3.48 1.74 -6.54
CA ASN A 304 -2.85 2.62 -5.55
C ASN A 304 -2.54 4.00 -6.16
N GLU A 305 -3.04 5.04 -5.52
CA GLU A 305 -2.88 6.43 -5.95
C GLU A 305 -1.53 7.01 -5.48
N ALA A 306 -0.42 6.44 -5.95
CA ALA A 306 0.89 7.07 -5.69
C ALA A 306 0.92 8.52 -6.18
N PHE A 307 0.19 8.79 -7.26
CA PHE A 307 -0.17 10.11 -7.80
C PHE A 307 -1.49 9.96 -8.56
N SER A 308 -2.27 11.03 -8.67
CA SER A 308 -3.49 11.02 -9.50
C SER A 308 -3.20 10.59 -10.95
N SER A 309 -2.06 11.00 -11.50
CA SER A 309 -1.64 10.64 -12.85
C SER A 309 -1.40 9.13 -13.04
N VAL A 310 -0.94 8.43 -12.00
CA VAL A 310 -0.74 6.97 -12.04
C VAL A 310 -2.06 6.25 -12.27
N VAL A 311 -3.08 6.63 -11.53
CA VAL A 311 -4.40 6.00 -11.64
C VAL A 311 -5.07 6.35 -12.95
N LEU A 312 -5.05 7.62 -13.36
CA LEU A 312 -5.64 8.07 -14.62
C LEU A 312 -5.07 7.31 -15.83
N ASN A 313 -3.73 7.20 -15.90
CA ASN A 313 -3.10 6.46 -16.99
C ASN A 313 -3.35 4.95 -16.90
N SER A 314 -3.28 4.40 -15.69
CA SER A 314 -3.51 2.95 -15.49
C SER A 314 -4.93 2.55 -15.83
N ALA A 315 -5.94 3.32 -15.41
CA ALA A 315 -7.35 3.08 -15.76
C ALA A 315 -7.57 3.15 -17.29
N LYS A 316 -6.99 4.18 -17.95
CA LYS A 316 -7.01 4.31 -19.41
C LYS A 316 -6.37 3.12 -20.11
N MET A 317 -5.18 2.69 -19.65
CA MET A 317 -4.47 1.55 -20.23
C MET A 317 -5.20 0.22 -20.03
N LEU A 318 -5.83 0.02 -18.87
CA LEU A 318 -6.67 -1.16 -18.61
C LEU A 318 -7.94 -1.14 -19.43
N GLY A 319 -8.45 0.02 -19.81
CA GLY A 319 -9.75 0.19 -20.44
C GLY A 319 -10.91 0.01 -19.46
N VAL A 320 -10.65 0.28 -18.15
CA VAL A 320 -11.68 0.18 -17.11
C VAL A 320 -12.43 1.49 -16.98
N ASP A 321 -13.74 1.40 -16.72
CA ASP A 321 -14.55 2.57 -16.34
C ASP A 321 -14.01 3.16 -15.04
N PRO A 322 -13.60 4.45 -15.02
CA PRO A 322 -13.13 5.11 -13.80
C PRO A 322 -14.10 5.01 -12.63
N GLU A 323 -15.42 4.87 -12.88
CA GLU A 323 -16.40 4.72 -11.81
C GLU A 323 -16.25 3.41 -11.02
N ARG A 324 -15.63 2.38 -11.60
CA ARG A 324 -15.31 1.10 -10.94
C ARG A 324 -13.98 1.12 -10.20
N VAL A 325 -13.20 2.23 -10.31
CA VAL A 325 -11.86 2.36 -9.72
C VAL A 325 -11.93 3.14 -8.41
N ASN A 326 -11.33 2.61 -7.33
CA ASN A 326 -11.19 3.26 -6.03
C ASN A 326 -12.51 3.88 -5.55
N VAL A 327 -13.54 3.06 -5.47
CA VAL A 327 -14.93 3.51 -5.18
C VAL A 327 -15.11 4.08 -3.77
N ASN A 328 -14.18 3.78 -2.87
CA ASN A 328 -14.14 4.30 -1.49
C ASN A 328 -13.01 5.33 -1.29
N GLY A 329 -12.54 5.98 -2.36
CA GLY A 329 -11.37 6.83 -2.33
C GLY A 329 -10.06 6.04 -2.36
N GLY A 330 -8.93 6.72 -2.46
CA GLY A 330 -7.62 6.10 -2.56
C GLY A 330 -6.53 6.87 -1.82
N ALA A 331 -5.29 6.56 -2.10
CA ALA A 331 -4.15 7.05 -1.33
C ALA A 331 -3.96 8.57 -1.35
N VAL A 332 -4.41 9.27 -2.38
CA VAL A 332 -4.39 10.75 -2.41
C VAL A 332 -5.18 11.32 -1.24
N ALA A 333 -6.31 10.71 -0.90
CA ALA A 333 -7.13 11.11 0.24
C ALA A 333 -6.74 10.39 1.53
N LEU A 334 -6.64 9.04 1.49
CA LEU A 334 -6.45 8.20 2.68
C LEU A 334 -5.01 8.23 3.21
N GLY A 335 -4.03 8.45 2.33
CA GLY A 335 -2.61 8.37 2.66
C GLY A 335 -1.89 7.18 2.01
N HIS A 336 -0.54 7.25 2.01
CA HIS A 336 0.32 6.26 1.38
C HIS A 336 1.51 5.88 2.26
N PRO A 337 1.30 5.17 3.39
CA PRO A 337 2.40 4.51 4.09
C PRO A 337 2.99 3.47 3.13
N ILE A 338 4.20 3.76 2.60
CA ILE A 338 4.68 3.10 1.37
C ILE A 338 4.79 1.58 1.51
N GLY A 339 5.25 1.08 2.65
CA GLY A 339 5.35 -0.37 2.90
C GLY A 339 4.00 -1.07 3.15
N ALA A 340 2.95 -0.33 3.54
CA ALA A 340 1.65 -0.90 3.97
C ALA A 340 0.54 -0.81 2.92
N SER A 341 0.70 0.03 1.91
CA SER A 341 -0.39 0.41 0.99
C SER A 341 -0.97 -0.76 0.19
N GLY A 342 -0.17 -1.77 -0.16
CA GLY A 342 -0.66 -2.96 -0.87
C GLY A 342 -1.66 -3.76 -0.04
N ALA A 343 -1.43 -3.89 1.28
CA ALA A 343 -2.36 -4.54 2.19
C ALA A 343 -3.68 -3.76 2.30
N ARG A 344 -3.61 -2.41 2.32
CA ARG A 344 -4.79 -1.54 2.35
C ARG A 344 -5.65 -1.74 1.09
N ILE A 345 -5.07 -1.64 -0.10
CA ILE A 345 -5.87 -1.76 -1.34
C ILE A 345 -6.54 -3.13 -1.45
N LEU A 346 -5.86 -4.19 -1.01
CA LEU A 346 -6.45 -5.54 -0.97
C LEU A 346 -7.61 -5.62 0.03
N GLY A 347 -7.41 -5.17 1.26
CA GLY A 347 -8.44 -5.19 2.30
C GLY A 347 -9.68 -4.38 1.91
N THR A 348 -9.48 -3.13 1.46
CA THR A 348 -10.57 -2.26 1.02
C THR A 348 -11.37 -2.88 -0.13
N MET A 349 -10.69 -3.49 -1.12
CA MET A 349 -11.34 -4.17 -2.25
C MET A 349 -12.14 -5.38 -1.82
N ILE A 350 -11.59 -6.22 -0.92
CA ILE A 350 -12.27 -7.41 -0.40
C ILE A 350 -13.59 -7.01 0.27
N TYR A 351 -13.55 -6.06 1.20
CA TYR A 351 -14.76 -5.64 1.92
C TYR A 351 -15.77 -4.94 1.00
N GLU A 352 -15.30 -4.17 0.02
CA GLU A 352 -16.19 -3.56 -0.97
C GLU A 352 -16.91 -4.61 -1.82
N LEU A 353 -16.20 -5.63 -2.31
CA LEU A 353 -16.82 -6.73 -3.05
C LEU A 353 -17.83 -7.50 -2.20
N ARG A 354 -17.49 -7.81 -0.94
CA ARG A 354 -18.42 -8.49 -0.02
C ARG A 354 -19.72 -7.71 0.18
N ARG A 355 -19.64 -6.40 0.36
CA ARG A 355 -20.84 -5.54 0.49
C ARG A 355 -21.71 -5.52 -0.78
N ASN A 356 -21.14 -5.78 -1.93
CA ASN A 356 -21.83 -5.74 -3.24
C ASN A 356 -22.16 -7.12 -3.83
N GLY A 357 -22.10 -8.18 -3.04
CA GLY A 357 -22.50 -9.52 -3.46
C GLY A 357 -21.39 -10.36 -4.10
N GLY A 358 -20.13 -9.95 -3.92
CA GLY A 358 -18.96 -10.69 -4.39
C GLY A 358 -18.51 -10.29 -5.79
N GLY A 359 -17.70 -11.15 -6.39
CA GLY A 359 -17.18 -11.00 -7.74
C GLY A 359 -15.66 -10.87 -7.83
N LEU A 360 -15.18 -10.65 -9.03
CA LEU A 360 -13.74 -10.57 -9.33
C LEU A 360 -13.22 -9.15 -9.05
N GLY A 361 -12.12 -9.04 -8.30
CA GLY A 361 -11.44 -7.79 -7.99
C GLY A 361 -10.00 -7.77 -8.45
N LEU A 362 -9.54 -6.63 -8.98
CA LEU A 362 -8.15 -6.40 -9.37
C LEU A 362 -7.54 -5.31 -8.50
N ALA A 363 -6.56 -5.66 -7.67
CA ALA A 363 -5.71 -4.70 -6.97
C ALA A 363 -4.36 -4.57 -7.67
N ALA A 364 -3.94 -3.34 -7.98
CA ALA A 364 -2.64 -3.10 -8.61
C ALA A 364 -1.96 -1.84 -8.06
N ILE A 365 -0.63 -1.90 -7.98
CA ILE A 365 0.19 -0.86 -7.39
C ILE A 365 1.46 -0.66 -8.23
N CYS A 366 1.87 0.60 -8.43
CA CYS A 366 3.21 0.90 -8.93
C CYS A 366 4.23 0.83 -7.82
N SER A 367 5.49 0.73 -8.19
CA SER A 367 6.59 0.70 -7.24
C SER A 367 7.81 1.43 -7.78
N GLY A 368 8.54 2.10 -6.88
CA GLY A 368 9.78 2.80 -7.23
C GLY A 368 10.74 1.93 -8.05
N GLY A 369 11.47 2.56 -8.96
CA GLY A 369 12.32 1.87 -9.93
C GLY A 369 11.58 1.30 -11.13
N GLY A 370 10.37 1.80 -11.43
CA GLY A 370 9.60 1.40 -12.62
C GLY A 370 8.98 0.00 -12.49
N GLN A 371 8.63 -0.43 -11.30
CA GLN A 371 8.02 -1.73 -11.06
C GLN A 371 6.52 -1.62 -10.79
N GLY A 372 5.81 -2.73 -10.84
CA GLY A 372 4.39 -2.82 -10.48
C GLY A 372 3.98 -4.24 -10.20
N ASP A 373 3.01 -4.40 -9.30
CA ASP A 373 2.46 -5.68 -8.87
C ASP A 373 0.93 -5.64 -8.94
N ALA A 374 0.32 -6.80 -9.17
CA ALA A 374 -1.12 -6.94 -9.22
C ALA A 374 -1.59 -8.30 -8.70
N LEU A 375 -2.66 -8.27 -7.93
CA LEU A 375 -3.40 -9.43 -7.47
C LEU A 375 -4.82 -9.40 -8.03
N LEU A 376 -5.26 -10.52 -8.57
CA LEU A 376 -6.63 -10.80 -8.95
C LEU A 376 -7.22 -11.73 -7.89
N ILE A 377 -8.32 -11.32 -7.29
CA ILE A 377 -9.01 -12.07 -6.24
C ILE A 377 -10.47 -12.28 -6.61
N GLU A 378 -11.07 -13.31 -6.05
CA GLU A 378 -12.51 -13.59 -6.15
C GLU A 378 -13.11 -13.65 -4.75
N VAL A 379 -14.24 -12.95 -4.54
CA VAL A 379 -14.99 -12.83 -3.30
C VAL A 379 -16.37 -13.49 -3.45
#